data_b3665e758049bd4a92e84928d68c7e5b
#
_entry.id   b3665e758049bd4a92e84928d68c7e5b
#
_cell.length_a   1.000
_cell.length_b   1.000
_cell.length_c   1.000
_cell.angle_alpha   90.00
_cell.angle_beta   90.00
_cell.angle_gamma   90.00
#
_symmetry.space_group_name_H-M   'P 1'
#
loop_
_entity.id
_entity.type
_entity.pdbx_description
1 polymer ?
#
loop_
_entity_poly.entity_id
_entity_poly.type
_entity_poly.pdbx_seq_one_letter_code
_entity_poly.pdbx_strand_id
1 'polypeptide(L)'
;MKSTRSTQTLAAVLLFLLLPGHAKAHLGIVLSREARGPFVITVFTSSEVVRGQAADVSVLVQRRDSNEAILDATICFVLTPPGGSISQQAEPFCGQPAPVALATTSGSRDGQSMIPARREQSSNKLLYTASINFPVAGRWELEISVQHGTDSAKLTCEIPVGLPARRLAGLVPYLALPLLLIALFAINQWLRTPRPTK
;
A
#
# COMPACT_ATOMS: atom_id res chain seq x y z
N MET A 1 -21.12 -34.33 -38.29
CA MET A 1 -19.85 -33.95 -37.68
C MET A 1 -19.60 -32.41 -37.61
N LYS A 2 -20.57 -31.55 -37.24
CA LYS A 2 -20.39 -30.09 -37.18
C LYS A 2 -20.51 -29.49 -35.74
N SER A 3 -20.79 -30.32 -34.73
CA SER A 3 -21.12 -29.82 -33.36
C SER A 3 -19.89 -29.65 -32.44
N THR A 4 -18.77 -30.28 -32.69
CA THR A 4 -17.61 -30.29 -31.79
C THR A 4 -16.79 -28.98 -31.81
N ARG A 5 -16.79 -28.23 -32.91
CA ARG A 5 -16.02 -26.97 -33.02
C ARG A 5 -16.66 -25.82 -32.19
N SER A 6 -17.99 -25.78 -32.12
CA SER A 6 -18.71 -24.73 -31.40
C SER A 6 -18.52 -24.84 -29.86
N THR A 7 -18.42 -26.05 -29.33
CA THR A 7 -18.20 -26.26 -27.87
C THR A 7 -16.77 -25.93 -27.48
N GLN A 8 -15.79 -26.15 -28.32
CA GLN A 8 -14.39 -25.81 -28.06
C GLN A 8 -14.15 -24.29 -28.05
N THR A 9 -14.78 -23.54 -28.95
CA THR A 9 -14.69 -22.07 -28.95
C THR A 9 -15.37 -21.46 -27.75
N LEU A 10 -16.52 -21.99 -27.30
CA LEU A 10 -17.21 -21.50 -26.10
C LEU A 10 -16.38 -21.74 -24.82
N ALA A 11 -15.73 -22.89 -24.72
CA ALA A 11 -14.85 -23.21 -23.60
C ALA A 11 -13.60 -22.31 -23.55
N ALA A 12 -13.01 -22.01 -24.71
CA ALA A 12 -11.84 -21.12 -24.78
C ALA A 12 -12.19 -19.67 -24.42
N VAL A 13 -13.34 -19.14 -24.84
CA VAL A 13 -13.82 -17.81 -24.47
C VAL A 13 -14.13 -17.73 -22.98
N LEU A 14 -14.76 -18.76 -22.42
CA LEU A 14 -15.05 -18.81 -20.98
C LEU A 14 -13.77 -18.88 -20.13
N LEU A 15 -12.75 -19.60 -20.60
CA LEU A 15 -11.44 -19.67 -19.94
C LEU A 15 -10.71 -18.32 -19.98
N PHE A 16 -10.84 -17.56 -21.05
CA PHE A 16 -10.23 -16.23 -21.19
C PHE A 16 -10.91 -15.16 -20.31
N LEU A 17 -12.23 -15.28 -20.10
CA LEU A 17 -13.00 -14.41 -19.19
C LEU A 17 -12.72 -14.68 -17.69
N LEU A 18 -12.16 -15.85 -17.36
CA LEU A 18 -11.81 -16.25 -16.00
C LEU A 18 -10.39 -15.84 -15.58
N LEU A 19 -9.60 -15.26 -16.49
CA LEU A 19 -8.29 -14.70 -16.15
C LEU A 19 -8.50 -13.34 -15.44
N PRO A 20 -8.38 -13.27 -14.12
CA PRO A 20 -8.46 -11.98 -13.41
C PRO A 20 -7.21 -11.17 -13.78
N GLY A 21 -7.35 -10.28 -14.73
CA GLY A 21 -6.33 -9.27 -15.02
C GLY A 21 -6.21 -8.33 -13.84
N HIS A 22 -5.34 -8.66 -12.88
CA HIS A 22 -4.99 -7.75 -11.80
C HIS A 22 -4.11 -6.63 -12.37
N ALA A 23 -4.74 -5.64 -12.99
CA ALA A 23 -4.08 -4.37 -13.26
C ALA A 23 -3.78 -3.72 -11.90
N LYS A 24 -2.57 -3.93 -11.38
CA LYS A 24 -2.07 -3.18 -10.24
C LYS A 24 -1.80 -1.76 -10.72
N ALA A 25 -2.74 -0.85 -10.48
CA ALA A 25 -2.47 0.57 -10.58
C ALA A 25 -1.46 0.93 -9.49
N HIS A 26 -0.23 1.25 -9.87
CA HIS A 26 0.87 1.61 -8.97
C HIS A 26 0.78 3.05 -8.42
N LEU A 27 -0.35 3.72 -8.62
CA LEU A 27 -0.63 5.00 -7.98
C LEU A 27 -1.15 4.72 -6.58
N GLY A 28 -0.35 5.06 -5.57
CA GLY A 28 -0.74 4.94 -4.18
C GLY A 28 -1.97 5.78 -3.83
N ILE A 29 -2.55 5.48 -2.67
CA ILE A 29 -3.66 6.25 -2.09
C ILE A 29 -3.08 7.55 -1.54
N VAL A 30 -3.68 8.69 -1.90
CA VAL A 30 -3.33 9.99 -1.31
C VAL A 30 -3.90 10.05 0.10
N LEU A 31 -3.03 10.19 1.11
CA LEU A 31 -3.43 10.36 2.50
C LEU A 31 -3.71 11.83 2.84
N SER A 32 -2.82 12.72 2.39
CA SER A 32 -2.94 14.16 2.64
C SER A 32 -2.26 14.95 1.52
N ARG A 33 -2.76 16.15 1.25
CA ARG A 33 -2.10 17.14 0.41
C ARG A 33 -2.33 18.53 1.01
N GLU A 34 -1.26 19.15 1.47
CA GLU A 34 -1.34 20.46 2.13
C GLU A 34 -0.20 21.37 1.71
N ALA A 35 -0.50 22.68 1.69
CA ALA A 35 0.50 23.73 1.56
C ALA A 35 1.03 24.12 2.94
N ARG A 36 2.33 23.98 3.15
CA ARG A 36 3.02 24.33 4.39
C ARG A 36 4.23 25.20 4.09
N GLY A 37 4.18 26.47 4.48
CA GLY A 37 5.22 27.44 4.14
C GLY A 37 5.41 27.57 2.61
N PRO A 38 6.65 27.43 2.12
CA PRO A 38 6.97 27.49 0.69
C PRO A 38 6.67 26.20 -0.08
N PHE A 39 6.21 25.15 0.61
CA PHE A 39 6.03 23.83 0.05
C PHE A 39 4.55 23.41 -0.11
N VAL A 40 4.29 22.58 -1.10
CA VAL A 40 3.09 21.72 -1.20
C VAL A 40 3.56 20.29 -0.98
N ILE A 41 3.09 19.69 0.11
CA ILE A 41 3.47 18.34 0.53
C ILE A 41 2.29 17.41 0.25
N THR A 42 2.52 16.36 -0.55
CA THR A 42 1.53 15.32 -0.84
C THR A 42 2.03 13.98 -0.33
N VAL A 43 1.24 13.33 0.50
CA VAL A 43 1.56 12.06 1.15
C VAL A 43 0.76 10.94 0.51
N PHE A 44 1.45 9.86 0.18
CA PHE A 44 0.87 8.68 -0.44
C PHE A 44 1.20 7.43 0.37
N THR A 45 0.34 6.42 0.27
CA THR A 45 0.66 5.05 0.68
C THR A 45 0.45 4.09 -0.49
N SER A 46 1.26 3.05 -0.61
CA SER A 46 1.22 2.11 -1.74
C SER A 46 -0.06 1.27 -1.79
N SER A 47 -0.70 1.07 -0.65
CA SER A 47 -1.92 0.27 -0.52
C SER A 47 -2.58 0.52 0.84
N GLU A 48 -3.66 -0.19 1.11
CA GLU A 48 -4.22 -0.28 2.45
C GLU A 48 -3.15 -0.78 3.43
N VAL A 49 -2.93 -0.01 4.50
CA VAL A 49 -1.92 -0.32 5.52
C VAL A 49 -2.48 -1.36 6.48
N VAL A 50 -1.78 -2.48 6.62
CA VAL A 50 -2.22 -3.62 7.43
C VAL A 50 -1.20 -3.93 8.50
N ARG A 51 -1.67 -4.23 9.71
CA ARG A 51 -0.83 -4.60 10.84
C ARG A 51 0.13 -5.74 10.51
N GLY A 52 1.40 -5.57 10.87
CA GLY A 52 2.44 -6.57 10.69
C GLY A 52 2.92 -6.74 9.24
N GLN A 53 2.48 -5.89 8.32
CA GLN A 53 2.98 -5.83 6.95
C GLN A 53 3.72 -4.53 6.71
N ALA A 54 4.81 -4.59 5.95
CA ALA A 54 5.50 -3.39 5.51
C ALA A 54 4.63 -2.63 4.51
N ALA A 55 4.48 -1.34 4.71
CA ALA A 55 3.79 -0.42 3.81
C ALA A 55 4.75 0.69 3.40
N ASP A 56 4.75 1.03 2.11
CA ASP A 56 5.54 2.13 1.61
C ASP A 56 4.77 3.43 1.75
N VAL A 57 5.33 4.35 2.52
CA VAL A 57 4.85 5.72 2.65
C VAL A 57 5.74 6.60 1.79
N SER A 58 5.15 7.35 0.88
CA SER A 58 5.84 8.19 -0.08
C SER A 58 5.38 9.64 0.04
N VAL A 59 6.30 10.57 -0.18
CA VAL A 59 6.05 12.01 -0.11
C VAL A 59 6.55 12.67 -1.37
N LEU A 60 5.69 13.50 -1.98
CA LEU A 60 6.05 14.45 -3.01
C LEU A 60 6.12 15.83 -2.38
N VAL A 61 7.26 16.48 -2.52
CA VAL A 61 7.47 17.87 -2.11
C VAL A 61 7.58 18.73 -3.35
N GLN A 62 6.74 19.74 -3.45
CA GLN A 62 6.74 20.68 -4.56
C GLN A 62 6.89 22.11 -4.04
N ARG A 63 7.48 22.98 -4.83
CA ARG A 63 7.48 24.41 -4.58
C ARG A 63 6.06 24.97 -4.75
N ARG A 64 5.62 25.80 -3.84
CA ARG A 64 4.24 26.32 -3.83
C ARG A 64 3.95 27.27 -5.00
N ASP A 65 4.95 28.01 -5.44
CA ASP A 65 4.85 29.02 -6.50
C ASP A 65 4.89 28.43 -7.90
N SER A 66 5.76 27.44 -8.14
CA SER A 66 6.01 26.85 -9.46
C SER A 66 5.44 25.46 -9.64
N ASN A 67 4.99 24.79 -8.57
CA ASN A 67 4.62 23.36 -8.52
C ASN A 67 5.76 22.41 -8.96
N GLU A 68 7.00 22.92 -9.02
CA GLU A 68 8.16 22.12 -9.37
C GLU A 68 8.52 21.15 -8.21
N ALA A 69 8.86 19.90 -8.55
CA ALA A 69 9.26 18.92 -7.55
C ALA A 69 10.66 19.23 -7.01
N ILE A 70 10.80 19.25 -5.69
CA ILE A 70 12.05 19.43 -4.98
C ILE A 70 12.68 18.05 -4.78
N LEU A 71 13.89 17.86 -5.32
CA LEU A 71 14.53 16.55 -5.39
C LEU A 71 15.74 16.40 -4.44
N ASP A 72 16.09 17.44 -3.72
CA ASP A 72 17.23 17.54 -2.82
C ASP A 72 16.84 17.91 -1.37
N ALA A 73 15.55 17.74 -1.03
CA ALA A 73 15.08 17.95 0.32
C ALA A 73 15.48 16.79 1.25
N THR A 74 15.72 17.11 2.51
CA THR A 74 15.84 16.13 3.59
C THR A 74 14.47 15.91 4.21
N ILE A 75 14.01 14.65 4.23
CA ILE A 75 12.69 14.29 4.74
C ILE A 75 12.82 13.21 5.82
N CYS A 76 12.16 13.45 6.95
CA CYS A 76 12.05 12.51 8.05
C CYS A 76 10.60 12.28 8.44
N PHE A 77 10.29 11.04 8.74
CA PHE A 77 9.03 10.58 9.30
C PHE A 77 9.18 10.31 10.79
N VAL A 78 8.26 10.83 11.56
CA VAL A 78 8.10 10.50 12.98
C VAL A 78 6.76 9.83 13.15
N LEU A 79 6.75 8.63 13.72
CA LEU A 79 5.56 7.80 13.88
C LEU A 79 5.19 7.72 15.35
N THR A 80 3.93 8.03 15.65
CA THR A 80 3.36 7.88 16.99
C THR A 80 2.27 6.80 16.95
N PRO A 81 2.39 5.75 17.80
CA PRO A 81 1.41 4.68 17.84
C PRO A 81 0.07 5.13 18.42
N PRO A 82 -1.03 4.41 18.16
CA PRO A 82 -2.33 4.66 18.76
C PRO A 82 -2.24 4.61 20.29
N GLY A 83 -2.74 5.66 20.97
CA GLY A 83 -2.70 5.78 22.45
C GLY A 83 -1.35 6.20 23.02
N GLY A 84 -0.36 6.51 22.20
CA GLY A 84 0.90 7.10 22.63
C GLY A 84 0.71 8.56 23.00
N SER A 85 1.14 8.95 24.20
CA SER A 85 1.23 10.35 24.59
C SER A 85 2.41 10.98 23.86
N ILE A 86 2.16 12.06 23.12
CA ILE A 86 3.22 12.91 22.59
C ILE A 86 3.86 13.61 23.78
N SER A 87 4.94 13.08 24.33
CA SER A 87 5.80 13.88 25.18
C SER A 87 6.48 14.92 24.29
N GLN A 88 6.03 16.16 24.37
CA GLN A 88 6.68 17.32 23.75
C GLN A 88 8.07 17.49 24.36
N GLN A 89 9.03 16.75 23.87
CA GLN A 89 10.42 16.90 24.27
C GLN A 89 11.33 16.90 23.06
N ALA A 90 11.94 18.07 22.84
CA ALA A 90 13.09 18.38 21.98
C ALA A 90 12.94 17.94 20.50
N GLU A 91 12.77 18.93 19.66
CA GLU A 91 12.86 18.84 18.21
C GLU A 91 14.02 17.94 17.74
N PRO A 92 13.78 16.69 17.29
CA PRO A 92 14.84 15.92 16.65
C PRO A 92 15.06 16.50 15.24
N PHE A 93 16.15 17.23 15.10
CA PHE A 93 16.54 17.84 13.85
C PHE A 93 17.17 16.80 12.92
N CYS A 94 16.56 16.54 11.79
CA CYS A 94 17.03 15.61 10.74
C CYS A 94 18.23 16.12 9.95
N GLY A 95 19.07 16.93 10.50
CA GLY A 95 20.24 17.53 9.84
C GLY A 95 21.57 17.30 10.54
N GLN A 96 21.57 16.70 11.70
CA GLN A 96 22.83 16.48 12.42
C GLN A 96 23.44 15.13 12.00
N PRO A 97 24.69 15.11 11.49
CA PRO A 97 25.37 13.84 11.22
C PRO A 97 25.51 13.08 12.55
N ALA A 98 24.75 12.00 12.70
CA ALA A 98 24.99 11.08 13.80
C ALA A 98 26.43 10.58 13.67
N PRO A 99 27.19 10.51 14.78
CA PRO A 99 28.50 9.87 14.76
C PRO A 99 28.32 8.46 14.21
N VAL A 100 29.21 8.08 13.29
CA VAL A 100 29.22 6.79 12.59
C VAL A 100 29.28 5.64 13.60
N ALA A 101 28.11 5.19 14.01
CA ALA A 101 27.93 3.93 14.71
C ALA A 101 26.97 3.10 13.86
N LEU A 102 27.50 1.99 13.36
CA LEU A 102 26.86 0.92 12.59
C LEU A 102 25.33 0.98 12.54
N ALA A 103 24.82 1.21 11.35
CA ALA A 103 23.41 1.19 11.00
C ALA A 103 22.80 -0.19 11.23
N THR A 104 22.29 -0.43 12.39
CA THR A 104 21.32 -1.50 12.67
C THR A 104 20.70 -1.22 14.04
N THR A 105 19.85 -0.21 14.12
CA THR A 105 18.81 -0.17 15.15
C THR A 105 18.03 1.14 14.96
N SER A 106 16.77 1.07 14.60
CA SER A 106 15.79 2.11 14.85
C SER A 106 15.90 2.53 16.33
N GLY A 107 16.49 3.68 16.58
CA GLY A 107 16.59 4.24 17.92
C GLY A 107 15.19 4.62 18.41
N SER A 108 14.53 3.68 19.06
CA SER A 108 13.32 3.95 19.81
C SER A 108 13.69 4.73 21.06
N ARG A 109 13.45 6.03 21.05
CA ARG A 109 13.31 6.82 22.27
C ARG A 109 11.84 7.08 22.48
N ASP A 110 11.30 6.58 23.57
CA ASP A 110 9.94 6.84 24.09
C ASP A 110 8.78 6.58 23.10
N GLY A 111 8.82 5.45 22.37
CA GLY A 111 7.72 5.03 21.52
C GLY A 111 7.62 5.75 20.17
N GLN A 112 8.48 6.72 19.87
CA GLN A 112 8.57 7.39 18.59
C GLN A 112 9.70 6.79 17.74
N SER A 113 9.37 6.42 16.50
CA SER A 113 10.34 5.93 15.51
C SER A 113 10.59 7.00 14.47
N MET A 114 11.84 7.46 14.35
CA MET A 114 12.27 8.40 13.32
C MET A 114 12.85 7.62 12.13
N ILE A 115 12.28 7.83 10.95
CA ILE A 115 12.65 7.12 9.74
C ILE A 115 12.97 8.10 8.62
N PRO A 116 14.19 8.10 8.07
CA PRO A 116 14.51 8.93 6.93
C PRO A 116 13.83 8.40 5.67
N ALA A 117 13.17 9.28 4.93
CA ALA A 117 12.63 8.95 3.62
C ALA A 117 13.67 9.24 2.52
N ARG A 118 13.84 8.31 1.60
CA ARG A 118 14.85 8.39 0.53
C ARG A 118 14.24 8.18 -0.84
N ARG A 119 14.78 8.88 -1.85
CA ARG A 119 14.34 8.74 -3.24
C ARG A 119 14.78 7.44 -3.89
N GLU A 120 15.89 6.87 -3.45
CA GLU A 120 16.43 5.62 -3.97
C GLU A 120 15.48 4.43 -3.72
N GLN A 121 14.69 4.50 -2.66
CA GLN A 121 13.72 3.46 -2.29
C GLN A 121 12.44 3.51 -3.13
N SER A 122 12.20 4.62 -3.83
CA SER A 122 11.01 4.79 -4.67
C SER A 122 11.22 4.31 -6.09
N SER A 123 10.22 3.65 -6.67
CA SER A 123 10.15 3.38 -8.11
C SER A 123 9.99 4.66 -8.92
N ASN A 124 9.30 5.67 -8.38
CA ASN A 124 9.19 7.01 -8.95
C ASN A 124 10.20 7.95 -8.29
N LYS A 125 11.21 8.38 -9.04
CA LYS A 125 12.31 9.24 -8.54
C LYS A 125 11.90 10.65 -8.12
N LEU A 126 10.65 11.04 -8.32
CA LEU A 126 10.08 12.27 -7.78
C LEU A 126 9.62 12.14 -6.32
N LEU A 127 9.50 10.92 -5.82
CA LEU A 127 8.98 10.62 -4.48
C LEU A 127 10.10 10.26 -3.51
N TYR A 128 9.96 10.73 -2.28
CA TYR A 128 10.75 10.26 -1.13
C TYR A 128 9.94 9.16 -0.45
N THR A 129 10.52 7.99 -0.28
CA THR A 129 9.80 6.81 0.23
C THR A 129 10.54 6.21 1.43
N ALA A 130 9.79 5.71 2.38
CA ALA A 130 10.27 4.80 3.41
C ALA A 130 9.30 3.63 3.56
N SER A 131 9.86 2.44 3.76
CA SER A 131 9.09 1.23 4.07
C SER A 131 8.93 1.11 5.58
N ILE A 132 7.70 1.09 6.05
CA ILE A 132 7.35 1.18 7.46
C ILE A 132 6.54 -0.05 7.86
N ASN A 133 6.92 -0.67 8.99
CA ASN A 133 6.14 -1.76 9.57
C ASN A 133 5.31 -1.24 10.75
N PHE A 134 4.00 -1.48 10.72
CA PHE A 134 3.06 -1.07 11.75
C PHE A 134 2.70 -2.26 12.66
N PRO A 135 3.28 -2.38 13.87
CA PRO A 135 3.08 -3.54 14.73
C PRO A 135 1.68 -3.64 15.36
N VAL A 136 0.96 -2.52 15.44
CA VAL A 136 -0.36 -2.43 16.08
C VAL A 136 -1.36 -1.84 15.10
N ALA A 137 -2.59 -2.37 15.07
CA ALA A 137 -3.70 -1.80 14.31
C ALA A 137 -4.24 -0.56 15.05
N GLY A 138 -4.79 0.39 14.28
CA GLY A 138 -5.36 1.62 14.80
C GLY A 138 -4.97 2.84 13.98
N ARG A 139 -5.23 4.02 14.52
CA ARG A 139 -4.83 5.29 13.88
C ARG A 139 -3.46 5.68 14.36
N TRP A 140 -2.51 5.68 13.47
CA TRP A 140 -1.15 6.16 13.71
C TRP A 140 -1.06 7.60 13.28
N GLU A 141 -0.33 8.40 14.05
CA GLU A 141 0.01 9.77 13.69
C GLU A 141 1.38 9.76 13.00
N LEU A 142 1.44 10.31 11.80
CA LEU A 142 2.66 10.50 11.01
C LEU A 142 2.97 12.00 10.94
N GLU A 143 4.04 12.42 11.59
CA GLU A 143 4.63 13.75 11.40
C GLU A 143 5.72 13.65 10.32
N ILE A 144 5.66 14.53 9.34
CA ILE A 144 6.59 14.64 8.23
C ILE A 144 7.33 15.96 8.37
N SER A 145 8.64 15.88 8.56
CA SER A 145 9.52 17.06 8.57
C SER A 145 10.24 17.15 7.24
N VAL A 146 10.09 18.29 6.57
CA VAL A 146 10.74 18.60 5.28
C VAL A 146 11.70 19.74 5.50
N GLN A 147 12.93 19.59 5.01
CA GLN A 147 13.95 20.65 5.02
C GLN A 147 14.61 20.76 3.66
N HIS A 148 14.69 21.98 3.13
CA HIS A 148 15.37 22.31 1.88
C HIS A 148 16.07 23.67 2.00
N GLY A 149 17.39 23.66 2.03
CA GLY A 149 18.18 24.86 2.33
C GLY A 149 17.86 25.42 3.72
N THR A 150 17.42 26.67 3.78
CA THR A 150 16.99 27.36 5.02
C THR A 150 15.52 27.15 5.34
N ASP A 151 14.74 26.66 4.39
CA ASP A 151 13.30 26.49 4.52
C ASP A 151 12.98 25.16 5.19
N SER A 152 12.03 25.18 6.12
CA SER A 152 11.53 23.97 6.78
C SER A 152 10.02 24.00 6.89
N ALA A 153 9.41 22.83 6.86
CA ALA A 153 7.97 22.67 7.10
C ALA A 153 7.67 21.33 7.77
N LYS A 154 6.59 21.31 8.55
CA LYS A 154 6.07 20.10 9.19
C LYS A 154 4.62 19.88 8.76
N LEU A 155 4.28 18.64 8.52
CA LEU A 155 2.93 18.18 8.20
C LEU A 155 2.61 16.97 9.07
N THR A 156 1.45 16.98 9.70
CA THR A 156 0.94 15.83 10.47
C THR A 156 -0.27 15.25 9.75
N CYS A 157 -0.30 13.93 9.57
CA CYS A 157 -1.44 13.23 9.01
C CYS A 157 -1.67 11.89 9.73
N GLU A 158 -2.89 11.36 9.63
CA GLU A 158 -3.25 10.08 10.23
C GLU A 158 -3.15 8.96 9.19
N ILE A 159 -2.60 7.82 9.63
CA ILE A 159 -2.54 6.58 8.84
C ILE A 159 -3.44 5.54 9.51
N PRO A 160 -4.57 5.16 8.91
CA PRO A 160 -5.39 4.08 9.42
C PRO A 160 -4.72 2.73 9.12
N VAL A 161 -4.36 2.00 10.17
CA VAL A 161 -3.77 0.66 10.08
C VAL A 161 -4.83 -0.39 10.39
N GLY A 162 -5.22 -1.15 9.38
CA GLY A 162 -6.22 -2.20 9.47
C GLY A 162 -5.70 -3.50 10.06
N LEU A 163 -6.64 -4.40 10.40
CA LEU A 163 -6.32 -5.78 10.70
C LEU A 163 -6.13 -6.57 9.40
N PRO A 164 -5.26 -7.59 9.37
CA PRO A 164 -5.11 -8.43 8.19
C PRO A 164 -6.45 -9.08 7.86
N ALA A 165 -7.03 -8.72 6.73
CA ALA A 165 -8.24 -9.36 6.23
C ALA A 165 -7.96 -10.85 6.00
N ARG A 166 -8.88 -11.72 6.43
CA ARG A 166 -8.83 -13.13 6.07
C ARG A 166 -9.10 -13.26 4.57
N ARG A 167 -8.04 -13.17 3.76
CA ARG A 167 -8.11 -13.20 2.28
C ARG A 167 -8.85 -14.42 1.73
N LEU A 168 -8.95 -15.50 2.52
CA LEU A 168 -9.64 -16.72 2.12
C LEU A 168 -11.15 -16.51 1.91
N ALA A 169 -11.80 -15.64 2.68
CA ALA A 169 -13.23 -15.36 2.50
C ALA A 169 -13.55 -14.73 1.13
N GLY A 170 -12.65 -13.90 0.59
CA GLY A 170 -12.80 -13.31 -0.73
C GLY A 170 -12.57 -14.28 -1.89
N LEU A 171 -11.88 -15.41 -1.65
CA LEU A 171 -11.61 -16.42 -2.68
C LEU A 171 -12.73 -17.47 -2.80
N VAL A 172 -13.59 -17.59 -1.78
CA VAL A 172 -14.68 -18.58 -1.75
C VAL A 172 -15.57 -18.50 -3.01
N PRO A 173 -16.08 -17.33 -3.45
CA PRO A 173 -16.94 -17.28 -4.65
C PRO A 173 -16.18 -17.69 -5.93
N TYR A 174 -14.89 -17.38 -6.04
CA TYR A 174 -14.07 -17.76 -7.19
C TYR A 174 -13.77 -19.25 -7.26
N LEU A 175 -13.64 -19.91 -6.10
CA LEU A 175 -13.46 -21.37 -6.01
C LEU A 175 -14.78 -22.11 -6.14
N ALA A 176 -15.88 -21.55 -5.65
CA ALA A 176 -17.21 -22.17 -5.73
C ALA A 176 -17.77 -22.21 -7.16
N LEU A 177 -17.50 -21.19 -8.00
CA LEU A 177 -18.05 -21.10 -9.35
C LEU A 177 -17.63 -22.28 -10.26
N PRO A 178 -16.34 -22.64 -10.40
CA PRO A 178 -15.95 -23.77 -11.22
C PRO A 178 -16.50 -25.11 -10.69
N LEU A 179 -16.55 -25.27 -9.37
CA LEU A 179 -17.15 -26.48 -8.76
C LEU A 179 -18.63 -26.58 -9.07
N LEU A 180 -19.37 -25.47 -9.03
CA LEU A 180 -20.78 -25.40 -9.40
C LEU A 180 -20.98 -25.79 -10.88
N LEU A 181 -20.14 -25.28 -11.77
CA LEU A 181 -20.23 -25.61 -13.21
C LEU A 181 -19.95 -27.08 -13.48
N ILE A 182 -18.95 -27.67 -12.79
CA ILE A 182 -18.65 -29.11 -12.90
C ILE A 182 -19.83 -29.94 -12.39
N ALA A 183 -20.41 -29.55 -11.25
CA ALA A 183 -21.58 -30.23 -10.69
C ALA A 183 -22.79 -30.16 -11.64
N LEU A 184 -23.08 -29.00 -12.20
CA LEU A 184 -24.17 -28.82 -13.18
C LEU A 184 -23.94 -29.66 -14.45
N PHE A 185 -22.68 -29.70 -14.93
CA PHE A 185 -22.33 -30.53 -16.06
C PHE A 185 -22.52 -32.03 -15.78
N ALA A 186 -22.06 -32.48 -14.61
CA ALA A 186 -22.23 -33.88 -14.19
C ALA A 186 -23.71 -34.27 -14.06
N ILE A 187 -24.54 -33.40 -13.47
CA ILE A 187 -26.00 -33.59 -13.37
C ILE A 187 -26.64 -33.67 -14.76
N ASN A 188 -26.26 -32.74 -15.68
CA ASN A 188 -26.79 -32.78 -17.04
C ASN A 188 -26.38 -34.03 -17.81
N GLN A 189 -25.17 -34.56 -17.62
CA GLN A 189 -24.73 -35.83 -18.19
C GLN A 189 -25.50 -36.99 -17.62
N TRP A 190 -25.71 -37.02 -16.29
CA TRP A 190 -26.47 -38.08 -15.63
C TRP A 190 -27.94 -38.16 -16.07
N LEU A 191 -28.58 -37.01 -16.29
CA LEU A 191 -29.95 -36.90 -16.80
C LEU A 191 -30.07 -37.34 -18.28
N ARG A 192 -28.98 -37.25 -19.06
CA ARG A 192 -28.97 -37.66 -20.47
C ARG A 192 -28.63 -39.11 -20.70
N THR A 193 -28.13 -39.85 -19.70
CA THR A 193 -27.88 -41.29 -19.87
C THR A 193 -29.20 -42.03 -19.90
N PRO A 194 -29.52 -42.72 -21.03
CA PRO A 194 -30.76 -43.51 -21.16
C PRO A 194 -30.73 -44.63 -20.14
N ARG A 195 -31.80 -44.77 -19.35
CA ARG A 195 -31.97 -45.91 -18.47
C ARG A 195 -32.05 -47.17 -19.31
N PRO A 196 -31.30 -48.25 -19.00
CA PRO A 196 -31.42 -49.50 -19.70
C PRO A 196 -32.83 -50.03 -19.40
N THR A 197 -33.64 -50.13 -20.47
CA THR A 197 -34.93 -50.86 -20.41
C THR A 197 -34.62 -52.34 -20.20
N LYS A 198 -35.06 -52.89 -19.07
CA LYS A 198 -35.05 -54.34 -18.83
C LYS A 198 -36.13 -55.02 -19.65
#